data_24c993c15af6c277565207b4a8c7a8bd
#
_entry.id   24c993c15af6c277565207b4a8c7a8bd
#
_cell.length_a   1.000
_cell.length_b   1.000
_cell.length_c   1.000
_cell.angle_alpha   90.00
_cell.angle_beta   90.00
_cell.angle_gamma   90.00
#
_symmetry.space_group_name_H-M   'P 1'
#
loop_
_entity.id
_entity.type
_entity.pdbx_description
1 polymer ?
#
loop_
_entity_poly.entity_id
_entity_poly.type
_entity_poly.pdbx_seq_one_letter_code
_entity_poly.pdbx_strand_id
1 'polypeptide(L)'
;SVEGQFDNQRAQVAATVARYDACAAAASRHALPSKLPELARCNPPAKAAATAFDKQVAALMLTPAYWQTLAREYAAIAGATTDQLRRGRQSYGKLPLVVLTPGGTGPLTEQAQAQLAAWMAAHDALAAKSSAGSNEMVLGSGHLLMRDQPDVVIEAVTTMVKAAR
;
A
#
# COMPACT_ATOMS: atom_id res chain seq x y z
N SER A 1 -11.85 -19.86 5.75
CA SER A 1 -11.92 -20.05 4.30
C SER A 1 -11.37 -18.82 3.59
N VAL A 2 -10.83 -18.97 2.39
CA VAL A 2 -10.30 -17.88 1.55
C VAL A 2 -11.40 -16.84 1.26
N GLU A 3 -12.64 -17.27 1.06
CA GLU A 3 -13.79 -16.36 0.88
C GLU A 3 -14.02 -15.44 2.07
N GLY A 4 -13.95 -15.94 3.31
CA GLY A 4 -14.11 -15.11 4.50
C GLY A 4 -12.98 -14.07 4.67
N GLN A 5 -11.78 -14.32 4.15
CA GLN A 5 -10.71 -13.32 4.12
C GLN A 5 -11.01 -12.19 3.12
N PHE A 6 -11.55 -12.51 1.95
CA PHE A 6 -11.94 -11.49 0.97
C PHE A 6 -13.12 -10.63 1.43
N ASP A 7 -14.09 -11.23 2.12
CA ASP A 7 -15.22 -10.48 2.68
C ASP A 7 -14.78 -9.53 3.79
N ASN A 8 -13.88 -9.97 4.67
CA ASN A 8 -13.26 -9.11 5.68
C ASN A 8 -12.47 -7.95 5.04
N GLN A 9 -11.73 -8.22 3.98
CA GLN A 9 -10.97 -7.19 3.28
C GLN A 9 -11.89 -6.16 2.61
N ARG A 10 -12.97 -6.60 1.98
CA ARG A 10 -13.99 -5.69 1.40
C ARG A 10 -14.65 -4.82 2.46
N ALA A 11 -15.01 -5.40 3.61
CA ALA A 11 -15.58 -4.65 4.72
C ALA A 11 -14.61 -3.60 5.28
N GLN A 12 -13.32 -3.94 5.41
CA GLN A 12 -12.28 -3.01 5.84
C GLN A 12 -12.06 -1.87 4.83
N VAL A 13 -12.09 -2.17 3.53
CA VAL A 13 -12.01 -1.15 2.48
C VAL A 13 -13.22 -0.22 2.56
N ALA A 14 -14.44 -0.76 2.66
CA ALA A 14 -15.66 0.04 2.77
C ALA A 14 -15.63 0.96 4.00
N ALA A 15 -15.22 0.46 5.17
CA ALA A 15 -15.07 1.26 6.37
C ALA A 15 -14.01 2.37 6.23
N THR A 16 -12.93 2.10 5.49
CA THR A 16 -11.88 3.08 5.24
C THR A 16 -12.36 4.17 4.28
N VAL A 17 -13.08 3.81 3.22
CA VAL A 17 -13.71 4.76 2.28
C VAL A 17 -14.70 5.65 3.01
N ALA A 18 -15.61 5.08 3.81
CA ALA A 18 -16.57 5.85 4.61
C ALA A 18 -15.90 6.86 5.55
N ARG A 19 -14.76 6.48 6.15
CA ARG A 19 -13.97 7.41 6.97
C ARG A 19 -13.38 8.54 6.15
N TYR A 20 -12.82 8.28 4.97
CA TYR A 20 -12.28 9.32 4.09
C TYR A 20 -13.37 10.26 3.59
N ASP A 21 -14.56 9.74 3.29
CA ASP A 21 -15.73 10.56 2.92
C ASP A 21 -16.15 11.47 4.09
N ALA A 22 -16.13 10.98 5.32
CA ALA A 22 -16.38 11.80 6.51
C ALA A 22 -15.33 12.91 6.69
N CYS A 23 -14.04 12.59 6.45
CA CYS A 23 -12.96 13.58 6.47
C CYS A 23 -13.15 14.63 5.37
N ALA A 24 -13.51 14.23 4.15
CA ALA A 24 -13.80 15.13 3.04
C ALA A 24 -14.97 16.08 3.37
N ALA A 25 -16.03 15.54 3.93
CA ALA A 25 -17.19 16.33 4.36
C ALA A 25 -16.83 17.32 5.49
N ALA A 26 -15.99 16.93 6.44
CA ALA A 26 -15.50 17.82 7.50
C ALA A 26 -14.62 18.95 6.91
N ALA A 27 -13.71 18.61 5.99
CA ALA A 27 -12.86 19.59 5.31
C ALA A 27 -13.68 20.59 4.49
N SER A 28 -14.74 20.12 3.78
CA SER A 28 -15.65 21.00 3.01
C SER A 28 -16.37 22.03 3.88
N ARG A 29 -16.60 21.73 5.14
CA ARG A 29 -17.21 22.64 6.12
C ARG A 29 -16.18 23.43 6.93
N HIS A 30 -14.90 23.36 6.59
CA HIS A 30 -13.80 23.97 7.34
C HIS A 30 -13.76 23.52 8.81
N ALA A 31 -14.18 22.27 9.09
CA ALA A 31 -14.22 21.68 10.42
C ALA A 31 -12.95 20.92 10.82
N LEU A 32 -11.89 20.99 9.99
CA LEU A 32 -10.58 20.44 10.30
C LEU A 32 -9.58 21.58 10.57
N PRO A 33 -8.62 21.38 11.48
CA PRO A 33 -8.50 20.24 12.38
C PRO A 33 -9.64 20.17 13.42
N SER A 34 -10.07 18.96 13.77
CA SER A 34 -11.22 18.74 14.66
C SER A 34 -10.78 18.16 16.01
N LYS A 35 -11.53 18.52 17.08
CA LYS A 35 -11.40 17.92 18.39
C LYS A 35 -12.34 16.70 18.60
N LEU A 36 -13.23 16.43 17.64
CA LEU A 36 -14.15 15.31 17.69
C LEU A 36 -13.38 13.98 17.54
N PRO A 37 -13.59 13.00 18.43
CA PRO A 37 -12.86 11.73 18.39
C PRO A 37 -13.00 10.98 17.06
N GLU A 38 -14.17 10.99 16.45
CA GLU A 38 -14.45 10.36 15.15
C GLU A 38 -13.70 11.00 14.00
N LEU A 39 -13.30 12.27 14.11
CA LEU A 39 -12.51 13.00 13.11
C LEU A 39 -11.01 13.09 13.48
N ALA A 40 -10.59 12.50 14.59
CA ALA A 40 -9.20 12.60 15.05
C ALA A 40 -8.17 12.15 13.99
N ARG A 41 -8.53 11.12 13.20
CA ARG A 41 -7.67 10.60 12.11
C ARG A 41 -7.68 11.47 10.85
N CYS A 42 -8.56 12.47 10.76
CA CYS A 42 -8.58 13.44 9.68
C CYS A 42 -7.62 14.64 9.95
N ASN A 43 -7.12 14.75 11.16
CA ASN A 43 -6.21 15.83 11.51
C ASN A 43 -4.80 15.54 11.01
N PRO A 44 -4.06 16.56 10.57
CA PRO A 44 -2.62 16.43 10.37
C PRO A 44 -1.92 15.96 11.66
N PRO A 45 -0.86 15.13 11.56
CA PRO A 45 -0.10 14.70 12.72
C PRO A 45 0.45 15.91 13.50
N ALA A 46 0.37 15.91 14.82
CA ALA A 46 0.84 17.01 15.66
C ALA A 46 2.34 17.37 15.47
N LYS A 47 3.14 16.40 15.01
CA LYS A 47 4.57 16.56 14.69
C LYS A 47 4.84 16.81 13.19
N ALA A 48 3.80 16.99 12.38
CA ALA A 48 3.89 17.09 10.92
C ALA A 48 4.56 18.38 10.38
N ALA A 49 5.25 19.15 11.21
CA ALA A 49 5.81 20.43 10.78
C ALA A 49 7.35 20.45 10.73
N ALA A 50 8.00 19.28 10.67
CA ALA A 50 9.47 19.20 10.70
C ALA A 50 10.11 19.68 9.38
N THR A 51 9.53 19.32 8.23
CA THR A 51 10.04 19.68 6.90
C THR A 51 9.05 20.52 6.10
N ALA A 52 9.53 21.16 5.02
CA ALA A 52 8.65 21.87 4.08
C ALA A 52 7.62 20.92 3.45
N PHE A 53 8.01 19.66 3.17
CA PHE A 53 7.12 18.63 2.66
C PHE A 53 6.01 18.28 3.66
N ASP A 54 6.35 18.10 4.95
CA ASP A 54 5.35 17.78 5.98
C ASP A 54 4.32 18.91 6.13
N LYS A 55 4.74 20.16 6.02
CA LYS A 55 3.83 21.33 6.04
C LYS A 55 2.87 21.32 4.85
N GLN A 56 3.37 20.99 3.66
CA GLN A 56 2.53 20.88 2.47
C GLN A 56 1.51 19.75 2.61
N VAL A 57 1.93 18.57 3.06
CA VAL A 57 1.02 17.44 3.31
C VAL A 57 -0.04 17.81 4.35
N ALA A 58 0.36 18.45 5.47
CA ALA A 58 -0.57 18.91 6.49
C ALA A 58 -1.61 19.89 5.94
N ALA A 59 -1.20 20.81 5.07
CA ALA A 59 -2.12 21.75 4.41
C ALA A 59 -3.08 21.03 3.46
N LEU A 60 -2.62 20.05 2.69
CA LEU A 60 -3.47 19.22 1.81
C LEU A 60 -4.51 18.43 2.59
N MET A 61 -4.15 17.88 3.76
CA MET A 61 -5.08 17.14 4.63
C MET A 61 -6.26 17.99 5.13
N LEU A 62 -6.16 19.31 5.08
CA LEU A 62 -7.27 20.21 5.41
C LEU A 62 -8.19 20.48 4.23
N THR A 63 -7.92 19.90 3.05
CA THR A 63 -8.72 20.09 1.84
C THR A 63 -9.63 18.90 1.56
N PRO A 64 -10.86 19.11 1.02
CA PRO A 64 -11.73 18.01 0.62
C PRO A 64 -11.09 17.11 -0.44
N ALA A 65 -10.37 17.71 -1.40
CA ALA A 65 -9.77 16.99 -2.54
C ALA A 65 -8.79 15.89 -2.10
N TYR A 66 -8.01 16.11 -1.06
CA TYR A 66 -7.10 15.12 -0.51
C TYR A 66 -7.85 13.85 -0.09
N TRP A 67 -8.89 13.98 0.70
CA TRP A 67 -9.67 12.87 1.23
C TRP A 67 -10.51 12.18 0.15
N GLN A 68 -11.08 12.95 -0.79
CA GLN A 68 -11.81 12.40 -1.93
C GLN A 68 -10.89 11.56 -2.83
N THR A 69 -9.64 11.97 -3.02
CA THR A 69 -8.67 11.19 -3.79
C THR A 69 -8.37 9.87 -3.09
N LEU A 70 -8.07 9.90 -1.78
CA LEU A 70 -7.83 8.69 -1.00
C LEU A 70 -9.05 7.75 -1.01
N ALA A 71 -10.28 8.28 -0.88
CA ALA A 71 -11.49 7.47 -0.93
C ALA A 71 -11.63 6.74 -2.28
N ARG A 72 -11.40 7.43 -3.40
CA ARG A 72 -11.46 6.85 -4.75
C ARG A 72 -10.37 5.78 -4.96
N GLU A 73 -9.14 6.05 -4.55
CA GLU A 73 -8.04 5.10 -4.66
C GLU A 73 -8.32 3.82 -3.86
N TYR A 74 -8.77 3.96 -2.61
CA TYR A 74 -9.12 2.81 -1.79
C TYR A 74 -10.30 2.01 -2.34
N ALA A 75 -11.33 2.68 -2.83
CA ALA A 75 -12.47 2.03 -3.48
C ALA A 75 -12.02 1.25 -4.73
N ALA A 76 -11.09 1.80 -5.51
CA ALA A 76 -10.57 1.16 -6.72
C ALA A 76 -9.78 -0.13 -6.42
N ILE A 77 -9.06 -0.20 -5.30
CA ILE A 77 -8.27 -1.38 -4.90
C ILE A 77 -9.15 -2.62 -4.80
N ALA A 78 -10.32 -2.53 -4.15
CA ALA A 78 -11.22 -3.67 -3.97
C ALA A 78 -12.16 -3.93 -5.16
N GLY A 79 -12.18 -3.05 -6.14
CA GLY A 79 -13.09 -3.10 -7.29
C GLY A 79 -12.36 -3.09 -8.63
N ALA A 80 -12.43 -1.97 -9.33
CA ALA A 80 -11.98 -1.84 -10.72
C ALA A 80 -10.53 -2.28 -10.96
N THR A 81 -9.60 -1.93 -10.06
CA THR A 81 -8.19 -2.32 -10.20
C THR A 81 -8.01 -3.83 -10.08
N THR A 82 -8.67 -4.47 -9.12
CA THR A 82 -8.63 -5.93 -8.95
C THR A 82 -9.20 -6.63 -10.19
N ASP A 83 -10.29 -6.13 -10.74
CA ASP A 83 -10.91 -6.70 -11.94
C ASP A 83 -10.05 -6.50 -13.19
N GLN A 84 -9.36 -5.37 -13.30
CA GLN A 84 -8.39 -5.13 -14.38
C GLN A 84 -7.22 -6.09 -14.29
N LEU A 85 -6.67 -6.30 -13.08
CA LEU A 85 -5.55 -7.23 -12.88
C LEU A 85 -5.95 -8.68 -13.18
N ARG A 86 -7.17 -9.10 -12.82
CA ARG A 86 -7.69 -10.45 -13.12
C ARG A 86 -7.85 -10.69 -14.62
N ARG A 87 -8.27 -9.65 -15.36
CA ARG A 87 -8.45 -9.69 -16.84
C ARG A 87 -7.16 -9.38 -17.58
N GLY A 88 -6.16 -8.86 -16.90
CA GLY A 88 -4.88 -8.47 -17.47
C GLY A 88 -4.00 -9.66 -17.88
N ARG A 89 -2.79 -9.34 -18.27
CA ARG A 89 -1.81 -10.33 -18.75
C ARG A 89 -1.54 -11.39 -17.68
N GLN A 90 -1.80 -12.66 -18.04
CA GLN A 90 -1.58 -13.80 -17.15
C GLN A 90 -0.16 -14.38 -17.22
N SER A 91 0.61 -14.02 -18.26
CA SER A 91 2.00 -14.43 -18.41
C SER A 91 2.84 -13.28 -18.98
N TYR A 92 4.03 -13.14 -18.47
CA TYR A 92 5.03 -12.20 -18.97
C TYR A 92 6.12 -12.89 -19.79
N GLY A 93 5.97 -14.20 -20.07
CA GLY A 93 6.92 -15.01 -20.83
C GLY A 93 8.29 -15.04 -20.16
N LYS A 94 9.33 -14.57 -20.86
CA LYS A 94 10.71 -14.49 -20.35
C LYS A 94 11.11 -13.09 -19.87
N LEU A 95 10.16 -12.17 -19.70
CA LEU A 95 10.48 -10.82 -19.21
C LEU A 95 11.03 -10.93 -17.78
N PRO A 96 12.24 -10.37 -17.49
CA PRO A 96 12.73 -10.32 -16.12
C PRO A 96 11.73 -9.67 -15.18
N LEU A 97 11.43 -10.32 -14.08
CA LEU A 97 10.47 -9.84 -13.08
C LEU A 97 11.02 -10.11 -11.67
N VAL A 98 11.27 -9.07 -10.91
CA VAL A 98 11.67 -9.18 -9.50
C VAL A 98 10.55 -8.64 -8.63
N VAL A 99 10.09 -9.45 -7.68
CA VAL A 99 9.15 -9.07 -6.63
C VAL A 99 9.95 -8.97 -5.33
N LEU A 100 9.90 -7.83 -4.67
CA LEU A 100 10.54 -7.61 -3.37
C LEU A 100 9.46 -7.63 -2.28
N THR A 101 9.58 -8.57 -1.34
CA THR A 101 8.61 -8.74 -0.24
C THR A 101 9.21 -8.21 1.06
N PRO A 102 8.59 -7.22 1.71
CA PRO A 102 9.05 -6.75 3.02
C PRO A 102 8.99 -7.86 4.08
N GLY A 103 10.10 -8.08 4.79
CA GLY A 103 10.23 -9.11 5.82
C GLY A 103 9.93 -8.64 7.25
N GLY A 104 9.58 -7.36 7.42
CA GLY A 104 9.33 -6.74 8.72
C GLY A 104 10.59 -6.13 9.37
N THR A 105 10.39 -5.25 10.34
CA THR A 105 11.45 -4.48 11.00
C THR A 105 11.76 -4.97 12.43
N GLY A 106 11.13 -6.06 12.88
CA GLY A 106 11.32 -6.60 14.23
C GLY A 106 10.78 -8.01 14.40
N PRO A 107 10.76 -8.53 15.64
CA PRO A 107 10.21 -9.85 15.93
C PRO A 107 8.75 -9.95 15.50
N LEU A 108 8.43 -11.03 14.78
CA LEU A 108 7.08 -11.26 14.30
C LEU A 108 6.29 -12.08 15.33
N THR A 109 5.08 -11.64 15.64
CA THR A 109 4.09 -12.48 16.34
C THR A 109 3.68 -13.64 15.44
N GLU A 110 3.10 -14.69 16.01
CA GLU A 110 2.59 -15.84 15.24
C GLU A 110 1.61 -15.40 14.14
N GLN A 111 0.71 -14.47 14.46
CA GLN A 111 -0.21 -13.89 13.49
C GLN A 111 0.51 -13.15 12.35
N ALA A 112 1.54 -12.37 12.66
CA ALA A 112 2.34 -11.66 11.66
C ALA A 112 3.16 -12.61 10.79
N GLN A 113 3.65 -13.73 11.35
CA GLN A 113 4.32 -14.79 10.59
C GLN A 113 3.37 -15.47 9.59
N ALA A 114 2.15 -15.82 10.03
CA ALA A 114 1.14 -16.38 9.14
C ALA A 114 0.75 -15.42 8.01
N GLN A 115 0.64 -14.12 8.31
CA GLN A 115 0.36 -13.09 7.32
C GLN A 115 1.52 -12.94 6.34
N LEU A 116 2.77 -12.93 6.81
CA LEU A 116 3.96 -12.87 5.96
C LEU A 116 4.04 -14.08 5.03
N ALA A 117 3.76 -15.30 5.53
CA ALA A 117 3.73 -16.51 4.71
C ALA A 117 2.68 -16.41 3.59
N ALA A 118 1.48 -15.89 3.88
CA ALA A 118 0.45 -15.67 2.87
C ALA A 118 0.87 -14.63 1.82
N TRP A 119 1.57 -13.58 2.23
CA TRP A 119 2.13 -12.57 1.32
C TRP A 119 3.22 -13.15 0.43
N MET A 120 4.15 -13.92 1.01
CA MET A 120 5.19 -14.62 0.25
C MET A 120 4.57 -15.50 -0.83
N ALA A 121 3.60 -16.33 -0.48
CA ALA A 121 2.90 -17.20 -1.45
C ALA A 121 2.22 -16.41 -2.58
N ALA A 122 1.60 -15.27 -2.28
CA ALA A 122 0.98 -14.41 -3.29
C ALA A 122 2.02 -13.75 -4.21
N HIS A 123 3.15 -13.32 -3.66
CA HIS A 123 4.25 -12.72 -4.41
C HIS A 123 5.01 -13.75 -5.24
N ASP A 124 5.17 -14.99 -4.74
CA ASP A 124 5.70 -16.12 -5.51
C ASP A 124 4.82 -16.42 -6.74
N ALA A 125 3.50 -16.44 -6.54
CA ALA A 125 2.56 -16.60 -7.63
C ALA A 125 2.59 -15.45 -8.65
N LEU A 126 2.88 -14.23 -8.20
CA LEU A 126 3.09 -13.08 -9.09
C LEU A 126 4.40 -13.23 -9.88
N ALA A 127 5.49 -13.58 -9.21
CA ALA A 127 6.80 -13.81 -9.86
C ALA A 127 6.71 -14.94 -10.89
N ALA A 128 6.00 -16.02 -10.59
CA ALA A 128 5.79 -17.17 -11.48
C ALA A 128 5.02 -16.85 -12.78
N LYS A 129 4.45 -15.64 -12.91
CA LYS A 129 3.91 -15.17 -14.20
C LYS A 129 5.00 -14.90 -15.25
N SER A 130 6.27 -14.89 -14.87
CA SER A 130 7.43 -14.87 -15.74
C SER A 130 8.30 -16.10 -15.50
N SER A 131 8.79 -16.74 -16.59
CA SER A 131 9.79 -17.81 -16.46
C SER A 131 11.16 -17.31 -16.01
N ALA A 132 11.40 -16.00 -16.02
CA ALA A 132 12.57 -15.30 -15.47
C ALA A 132 12.16 -14.43 -14.25
N GLY A 133 11.12 -14.85 -13.52
CA GLY A 133 10.63 -14.16 -12.34
C GLY A 133 11.24 -14.70 -11.05
N SER A 134 11.49 -13.82 -10.09
CA SER A 134 11.92 -14.16 -8.73
C SER A 134 11.14 -13.34 -7.69
N ASN A 135 10.99 -13.89 -6.49
CA ASN A 135 10.52 -13.18 -5.32
C ASN A 135 11.58 -13.25 -4.23
N GLU A 136 11.91 -12.12 -3.62
CA GLU A 136 12.94 -12.01 -2.62
C GLU A 136 12.38 -11.36 -1.35
N MET A 137 12.61 -11.99 -0.20
CA MET A 137 12.28 -11.40 1.10
C MET A 137 13.36 -10.42 1.53
N VAL A 138 12.97 -9.19 1.82
CA VAL A 138 13.87 -8.12 2.28
C VAL A 138 13.67 -7.91 3.77
N LEU A 139 14.58 -8.48 4.58
CA LEU A 139 14.58 -8.33 6.03
C LEU A 139 14.89 -6.88 6.44
N GLY A 140 14.37 -6.46 7.60
CA GLY A 140 14.59 -5.11 8.11
C GLY A 140 13.85 -4.03 7.33
N SER A 141 12.84 -4.40 6.54
CA SER A 141 12.03 -3.46 5.78
C SER A 141 10.54 -3.57 6.10
N GLY A 142 9.86 -2.44 6.11
CA GLY A 142 8.41 -2.32 6.20
C GLY A 142 7.78 -2.02 4.84
N HIS A 143 6.57 -1.45 4.86
CA HIS A 143 5.80 -1.11 3.66
C HIS A 143 6.54 -0.16 2.70
N LEU A 144 7.38 0.73 3.22
CA LEU A 144 8.19 1.66 2.43
C LEU A 144 9.59 1.08 2.19
N LEU A 145 9.67 -0.10 1.61
CA LEU A 145 10.90 -0.85 1.36
C LEU A 145 11.99 -0.01 0.69
N MET A 146 11.63 0.81 -0.29
CA MET A 146 12.55 1.70 -1.00
C MET A 146 13.19 2.76 -0.09
N ARG A 147 12.59 3.05 1.07
CA ARG A 147 13.15 3.95 2.07
C ARG A 147 13.96 3.22 3.12
N ASP A 148 13.47 2.03 3.51
CA ASP A 148 14.09 1.25 4.59
C ASP A 148 15.34 0.52 4.10
N GLN A 149 15.32 0.03 2.84
CA GLN A 149 16.40 -0.74 2.21
C GLN A 149 16.63 -0.26 0.76
N PRO A 150 17.09 1.00 0.54
CA PRO A 150 17.24 1.57 -0.80
C PRO A 150 18.24 0.81 -1.66
N ASP A 151 19.32 0.28 -1.08
CA ASP A 151 20.38 -0.42 -1.80
C ASP A 151 19.85 -1.70 -2.46
N VAL A 152 18.98 -2.45 -1.79
CA VAL A 152 18.33 -3.65 -2.34
C VAL A 152 17.49 -3.30 -3.57
N VAL A 153 16.75 -2.20 -3.50
CA VAL A 153 15.94 -1.73 -4.64
C VAL A 153 16.82 -1.31 -5.82
N ILE A 154 17.91 -0.58 -5.55
CA ILE A 154 18.88 -0.14 -6.57
C ILE A 154 19.54 -1.35 -7.24
N GLU A 155 19.94 -2.35 -6.45
CA GLU A 155 20.55 -3.59 -6.96
C GLU A 155 19.57 -4.36 -7.85
N ALA A 156 18.33 -4.55 -7.40
CA ALA A 156 17.28 -5.21 -8.18
C ALA A 156 17.05 -4.48 -9.53
N VAL A 157 16.89 -3.16 -9.51
CA VAL A 157 16.72 -2.36 -10.74
C VAL A 157 17.95 -2.49 -11.66
N THR A 158 19.16 -2.41 -11.10
CA THR A 158 20.39 -2.51 -11.86
C THR A 158 20.53 -3.87 -12.54
N THR A 159 20.19 -4.94 -11.83
CA THR A 159 20.20 -6.32 -12.33
C THR A 159 19.19 -6.48 -13.47
N MET A 160 17.97 -5.96 -13.27
CA MET A 160 16.92 -5.97 -14.30
C MET A 160 17.34 -5.25 -15.58
N VAL A 161 17.95 -4.07 -15.45
CA VAL A 161 18.44 -3.29 -16.62
C VAL A 161 19.54 -4.04 -17.36
N LYS A 162 20.44 -4.74 -16.65
CA LYS A 162 21.49 -5.57 -17.28
C LYS A 162 20.90 -6.78 -18.01
N ALA A 163 19.89 -7.43 -17.42
CA ALA A 163 19.25 -8.60 -18.00
C ALA A 163 18.37 -8.28 -19.22
N ALA A 164 17.94 -7.03 -19.37
CA ALA A 164 17.11 -6.55 -20.49
C ALA A 164 17.92 -6.08 -21.73
N ARG A 165 19.25 -6.04 -21.63
CA ARG A 165 20.18 -5.67 -22.73
C ARG A 165 20.71 -6.91 -23.43
#